data_5e9e5b8a510fc2aeaf49a10961d894e8
#
_entry.id   5e9e5b8a510fc2aeaf49a10961d894e8
#
_cell.length_a   1.000
_cell.length_b   1.000
_cell.length_c   1.000
_cell.angle_alpha   90.00
_cell.angle_beta   90.00
_cell.angle_gamma   90.00
#
_symmetry.space_group_name_H-M   'P 1'
#
loop_
_entity.id
_entity.type
_entity.pdbx_description
1 polymer ?
#
loop_
_entity_poly.entity_id
_entity_poly.type
_entity_poly.pdbx_seq_one_letter_code
_entity_poly.pdbx_strand_id
1 'polypeptide(L)'
;GEPLVINSALRTPMQQHLIHQQSQQGECGIQAAAPPPFSNHNSGLAIDIEDPSGWRPYLERHGWQWLGAWDPMHFDYTKGGVDLGGAQVLAFQQLWNEHNPEAPLVEDGIWGPATAAAVERSPAAGFPVKA
;
A
#
# COMPACT_ATOMS: atom_id res chain seq x y z
N GLY A 1 -9.66 -22.54 -18.04
CA GLY A 1 -9.45 -21.11 -18.01
C GLY A 1 -8.09 -20.78 -17.43
N GLU A 2 -7.52 -19.66 -17.85
CA GLU A 2 -6.25 -19.21 -17.27
C GLU A 2 -6.47 -18.58 -15.91
N PRO A 3 -5.51 -18.72 -14.97
CA PRO A 3 -5.63 -18.09 -13.65
C PRO A 3 -5.41 -16.58 -13.75
N LEU A 4 -6.14 -15.82 -12.93
CA LEU A 4 -5.83 -14.40 -12.68
C LEU A 4 -4.54 -14.31 -11.85
N VAL A 5 -3.53 -13.66 -12.39
CA VAL A 5 -2.26 -13.43 -11.68
C VAL A 5 -2.26 -12.02 -11.09
N ILE A 6 -2.20 -11.93 -9.77
CA ILE A 6 -2.16 -10.67 -9.02
C ILE A 6 -0.71 -10.38 -8.63
N ASN A 7 -0.17 -9.27 -9.11
CA ASN A 7 1.20 -8.84 -8.83
C ASN A 7 1.30 -8.00 -7.56
N SER A 8 0.24 -7.25 -7.25
CA SER A 8 0.16 -6.42 -6.05
C SER A 8 -1.29 -6.27 -5.61
N ALA A 9 -1.52 -6.27 -4.32
CA ALA A 9 -2.83 -6.03 -3.72
C ALA A 9 -2.69 -5.07 -2.54
N LEU A 10 -2.98 -5.52 -1.31
CA LEU A 10 -2.78 -4.70 -0.11
C LEU A 10 -1.29 -4.40 0.11
N ARG A 11 -0.98 -3.12 0.33
CA ARG A 11 0.35 -2.65 0.73
C ARG A 11 0.29 -1.97 2.08
N THR A 12 1.25 -2.27 2.95
CA THR A 12 1.43 -1.53 4.20
C THR A 12 1.99 -0.13 3.95
N PRO A 13 1.83 0.82 4.89
CA PRO A 13 2.44 2.14 4.76
C PRO A 13 3.97 2.10 4.59
N MET A 14 4.65 1.14 5.22
CA MET A 14 6.11 0.95 5.05
C MET A 14 6.48 0.48 3.65
N GLN A 15 5.73 -0.48 3.09
CA GLN A 15 5.93 -0.93 1.71
C GLN A 15 5.69 0.20 0.72
N GLN A 16 4.64 0.99 0.92
CA GLN A 16 4.34 2.13 0.07
C GLN A 16 5.39 3.23 0.17
N HIS A 17 5.91 3.48 1.36
CA HIS A 17 7.00 4.43 1.59
C HIS A 17 8.26 4.04 0.79
N LEU A 18 8.65 2.76 0.85
CA LEU A 18 9.79 2.25 0.08
C LEU A 18 9.60 2.42 -1.43
N ILE A 19 8.42 2.05 -1.94
CA ILE A 19 8.09 2.19 -3.37
C ILE A 19 8.08 3.66 -3.79
N HIS A 20 7.54 4.54 -2.94
CA HIS A 20 7.55 5.97 -3.18
C HIS A 20 8.98 6.53 -3.25
N GLN A 21 9.86 6.17 -2.31
CA GLN A 21 11.26 6.56 -2.34
C GLN A 21 11.97 6.06 -3.60
N GLN A 22 11.76 4.81 -3.99
CA GLN A 22 12.32 4.25 -5.21
C GLN A 22 11.85 5.00 -6.46
N SER A 23 10.59 5.40 -6.52
CA SER A 23 10.05 6.19 -7.63
C SER A 23 10.69 7.59 -7.69
N GLN A 24 10.93 8.23 -6.55
CA GLN A 24 11.61 9.53 -6.48
C GLN A 24 13.07 9.47 -6.95
N GLN A 25 13.71 8.32 -6.77
CA GLN A 25 15.10 8.08 -7.17
C GLN A 25 15.21 7.50 -8.59
N GLY A 26 14.11 7.23 -9.26
CA GLY A 26 14.07 6.59 -10.57
C GLY A 26 14.57 5.15 -10.56
N GLU A 27 14.51 4.48 -9.42
CA GLU A 27 14.96 3.10 -9.25
C GLU A 27 13.89 2.08 -9.63
N CYS A 28 14.32 0.85 -9.92
CA CYS A 28 13.46 -0.31 -10.18
C CYS A 28 12.42 -0.12 -11.31
N GLY A 29 12.61 0.87 -12.21
CA GLY A 29 11.65 1.17 -13.28
C GLY A 29 10.31 1.72 -12.80
N ILE A 30 10.20 2.13 -11.54
CA ILE A 30 8.98 2.71 -10.96
C ILE A 30 8.89 4.17 -11.41
N GLN A 31 7.90 4.48 -12.25
CA GLN A 31 7.74 5.82 -12.83
C GLN A 31 7.11 6.81 -11.85
N ALA A 32 6.09 6.36 -11.11
CA ALA A 32 5.42 7.18 -10.10
C ALA A 32 4.76 6.28 -9.06
N ALA A 33 4.87 6.67 -7.80
CA ALA A 33 4.14 6.04 -6.71
C ALA A 33 3.69 7.10 -5.72
N ALA A 34 2.43 7.02 -5.26
CA ALA A 34 1.89 7.92 -4.25
C ALA A 34 2.63 7.76 -2.93
N PRO A 35 2.82 8.85 -2.15
CA PRO A 35 3.32 8.72 -0.79
C PRO A 35 2.30 7.98 0.09
N PRO A 36 2.76 7.24 1.13
CA PRO A 36 1.83 6.62 2.06
C PRO A 36 1.08 7.70 2.87
N PRO A 37 -0.16 7.46 3.28
CA PRO A 37 -1.00 6.29 3.01
C PRO A 37 -1.93 6.48 1.80
N PHE A 38 -1.55 7.32 0.83
CA PHE A 38 -2.44 7.82 -0.23
C PHE A 38 -2.54 6.93 -1.46
N SER A 39 -1.84 5.79 -1.49
CA SER A 39 -2.07 4.79 -2.52
C SER A 39 -3.36 4.02 -2.25
N ASN A 40 -4.15 3.75 -3.29
CA ASN A 40 -5.34 2.91 -3.17
C ASN A 40 -5.00 1.47 -2.74
N HIS A 41 -3.77 1.02 -2.96
CA HIS A 41 -3.29 -0.24 -2.39
C HIS A 41 -3.20 -0.22 -0.86
N ASN A 42 -3.06 0.93 -0.21
CA ASN A 42 -3.10 1.05 1.24
C ASN A 42 -4.49 0.84 1.82
N SER A 43 -5.54 1.12 1.04
CA SER A 43 -6.92 0.84 1.45
C SER A 43 -7.31 -0.64 1.38
N GLY A 44 -6.58 -1.44 0.60
CA GLY A 44 -6.94 -2.82 0.29
C GLY A 44 -7.96 -2.96 -0.84
N LEU A 45 -8.28 -1.85 -1.53
CA LEU A 45 -9.29 -1.78 -2.59
C LEU A 45 -8.67 -1.57 -3.98
N ALA A 46 -7.44 -2.02 -4.17
CA ALA A 46 -6.73 -1.96 -5.44
C ALA A 46 -5.94 -3.24 -5.70
N ILE A 47 -5.82 -3.60 -6.97
CA ILE A 47 -4.96 -4.70 -7.43
C ILE A 47 -4.21 -4.29 -8.69
N ASP A 48 -2.98 -4.79 -8.82
CA ASP A 48 -2.23 -4.82 -10.06
C ASP A 48 -2.19 -6.26 -10.58
N ILE A 49 -2.46 -6.45 -11.86
CA ILE A 49 -2.59 -7.79 -12.45
C ILE A 49 -1.75 -7.95 -13.72
N GLU A 50 -1.47 -9.20 -14.06
CA GLU A 50 -0.99 -9.55 -15.38
C GLU A 50 -2.17 -9.64 -16.36
N ASP A 51 -1.89 -9.42 -17.66
CA ASP A 51 -2.88 -9.40 -18.73
C ASP A 51 -4.14 -8.55 -18.43
N PRO A 52 -3.96 -7.23 -18.19
CA PRO A 52 -5.11 -6.37 -17.88
C PRO A 52 -6.13 -6.33 -19.03
N SER A 53 -5.68 -6.48 -20.27
CA SER A 53 -6.57 -6.48 -21.44
C SER A 53 -7.52 -7.68 -21.46
N GLY A 54 -7.00 -8.86 -21.15
CA GLY A 54 -7.81 -10.09 -21.11
C GLY A 54 -8.77 -10.12 -19.93
N TRP A 55 -8.34 -9.62 -18.77
CA TRP A 55 -9.15 -9.68 -17.56
C TRP A 55 -10.10 -8.50 -17.37
N ARG A 56 -9.86 -7.37 -17.99
CA ARG A 56 -10.66 -6.15 -17.85
C ARG A 56 -12.17 -6.38 -18.03
N PRO A 57 -12.68 -7.08 -19.07
CA PRO A 57 -14.12 -7.25 -19.23
C PRO A 57 -14.79 -8.02 -18.09
N TYR A 58 -14.04 -8.92 -17.44
CA TYR A 58 -14.52 -9.70 -16.31
C TYR A 58 -14.49 -8.88 -15.02
N LEU A 59 -13.40 -8.18 -14.75
CA LEU A 59 -13.21 -7.36 -13.56
C LEU A 59 -14.22 -6.20 -13.51
N GLU A 60 -14.47 -5.51 -14.61
CA GLU A 60 -15.41 -4.41 -14.69
C GLU A 60 -16.86 -4.85 -14.38
N ARG A 61 -17.24 -6.07 -14.74
CA ARG A 61 -18.57 -6.63 -14.38
C ARG A 61 -18.71 -6.88 -12.88
N HIS A 62 -17.60 -7.02 -12.17
CA HIS A 62 -17.57 -7.32 -10.74
C HIS A 62 -17.14 -6.13 -9.88
N GLY A 63 -17.23 -4.92 -10.39
CA GLY A 63 -17.04 -3.69 -9.62
C GLY A 63 -15.61 -3.17 -9.57
N TRP A 64 -14.71 -3.73 -10.36
CA TRP A 64 -13.37 -3.21 -10.53
C TRP A 64 -13.31 -2.22 -11.68
N GLN A 65 -12.61 -1.12 -11.50
CA GLN A 65 -12.44 -0.09 -12.51
C GLN A 65 -10.99 -0.02 -12.94
N TRP A 66 -10.75 -0.15 -14.23
CA TRP A 66 -9.42 0.04 -14.81
C TRP A 66 -8.98 1.50 -14.69
N LEU A 67 -7.76 1.72 -14.23
CA LEU A 67 -7.25 3.07 -13.97
C LEU A 67 -6.88 3.83 -15.23
N GLY A 68 -6.59 3.12 -16.33
CA GLY A 68 -6.27 3.73 -17.61
C GLY A 68 -4.89 3.36 -18.14
N ALA A 69 -4.58 3.89 -19.31
CA ALA A 69 -3.34 3.56 -20.01
C ALA A 69 -2.06 4.08 -19.34
N TRP A 70 -2.17 5.03 -18.42
CA TRP A 70 -1.03 5.56 -17.65
C TRP A 70 -0.59 4.63 -16.51
N ASP A 71 -1.46 3.73 -16.06
CA ASP A 71 -1.16 2.64 -15.14
C ASP A 71 -1.98 1.40 -15.54
N PRO A 72 -1.56 0.74 -16.62
CA PRO A 72 -2.41 -0.24 -17.32
C PRO A 72 -2.68 -1.51 -16.54
N MET A 73 -1.89 -1.83 -15.53
CA MET A 73 -2.06 -3.03 -14.71
C MET A 73 -3.02 -2.83 -13.53
N HIS A 74 -3.36 -1.58 -13.22
CA HIS A 74 -4.06 -1.20 -12.01
C HIS A 74 -5.58 -1.16 -12.16
N PHE A 75 -6.27 -1.76 -11.17
CA PHE A 75 -7.73 -1.72 -11.01
C PHE A 75 -8.09 -1.32 -9.59
N ASP A 76 -9.06 -0.41 -9.45
CA ASP A 76 -9.68 -0.03 -8.18
C ASP A 76 -11.03 -0.73 -8.00
N TYR A 77 -11.33 -1.20 -6.78
CA TYR A 77 -12.66 -1.71 -6.45
C TYR A 77 -13.58 -0.56 -6.05
N THR A 78 -14.72 -0.43 -6.74
CA THR A 78 -15.60 0.75 -6.63
C THR A 78 -17.00 0.43 -6.11
N LYS A 79 -17.28 -0.79 -5.67
CA LYS A 79 -18.61 -1.24 -5.22
C LYS A 79 -18.72 -1.39 -3.70
N GLY A 80 -17.98 -0.61 -2.95
CA GLY A 80 -17.95 -0.67 -1.49
C GLY A 80 -16.66 -1.28 -0.97
N GLY A 81 -16.75 -2.08 0.08
CA GLY A 81 -15.59 -2.63 0.76
C GLY A 81 -15.21 -1.79 1.98
N VAL A 82 -14.15 -2.20 2.65
CA VAL A 82 -13.63 -1.54 3.85
C VAL A 82 -12.27 -0.94 3.53
N ASP A 83 -12.13 0.37 3.73
CA ASP A 83 -10.84 1.06 3.65
C ASP A 83 -10.00 0.71 4.89
N LEU A 84 -8.89 0.00 4.68
CA LEU A 84 -7.99 -0.43 5.74
C LEU A 84 -6.87 0.58 6.03
N GLY A 85 -6.79 1.71 5.32
CA GLY A 85 -5.68 2.65 5.42
C GLY A 85 -5.42 3.14 6.84
N GLY A 86 -6.47 3.60 7.54
CA GLY A 86 -6.37 4.05 8.93
C GLY A 86 -6.00 2.92 9.91
N ALA A 87 -6.56 1.74 9.72
CA ALA A 87 -6.22 0.57 10.54
C ALA A 87 -4.76 0.15 10.38
N GLN A 88 -4.23 0.24 9.17
CA GLN A 88 -2.82 -0.05 8.91
C GLN A 88 -1.87 0.98 9.54
N VAL A 89 -2.23 2.26 9.49
CA VAL A 89 -1.47 3.32 10.16
C VAL A 89 -1.47 3.09 11.68
N LEU A 90 -2.62 2.79 12.27
CA LEU A 90 -2.72 2.46 13.69
C LEU A 90 -1.86 1.23 14.07
N ALA A 91 -1.93 0.18 13.27
CA ALA A 91 -1.12 -1.01 13.50
C ALA A 91 0.38 -0.71 13.47
N PHE A 92 0.82 0.15 12.54
CA PHE A 92 2.21 0.61 12.53
C PHE A 92 2.58 1.41 13.78
N GLN A 93 1.73 2.35 14.21
CA GLN A 93 1.97 3.16 15.40
C GLN A 93 2.11 2.29 16.65
N GLN A 94 1.25 1.29 16.80
CA GLN A 94 1.32 0.32 17.90
C GLN A 94 2.61 -0.52 17.83
N LEU A 95 2.96 -1.03 16.68
CA LEU A 95 4.19 -1.79 16.47
C LEU A 95 5.44 -0.95 16.76
N TRP A 96 5.46 0.31 16.30
CA TRP A 96 6.53 1.25 16.63
C TRP A 96 6.67 1.45 18.14
N ASN A 97 5.58 1.73 18.84
CA ASN A 97 5.57 1.98 20.27
C ASN A 97 6.04 0.77 21.09
N GLU A 98 5.71 -0.44 20.63
CA GLU A 98 6.16 -1.68 21.25
C GLU A 98 7.69 -1.82 21.21
N HIS A 99 8.32 -1.35 20.14
CA HIS A 99 9.76 -1.47 19.92
C HIS A 99 10.56 -0.21 20.28
N ASN A 100 9.90 0.94 20.46
CA ASN A 100 10.52 2.24 20.72
C ASN A 100 9.78 2.98 21.83
N PRO A 101 9.72 2.43 23.05
CA PRO A 101 8.94 3.04 24.15
C PRO A 101 9.45 4.41 24.59
N GLU A 102 10.71 4.74 24.26
CA GLU A 102 11.33 6.04 24.54
C GLU A 102 10.92 7.15 23.56
N ALA A 103 10.34 6.79 22.44
CA ALA A 103 9.91 7.72 21.37
C ALA A 103 8.51 7.35 20.85
N PRO A 104 7.48 7.34 21.71
CA PRO A 104 6.17 6.84 21.32
C PRO A 104 5.47 7.76 20.32
N LEU A 105 4.68 7.15 19.44
CA LEU A 105 3.71 7.82 18.57
C LEU A 105 2.34 7.86 19.25
N VAL A 106 1.52 8.84 18.87
CA VAL A 106 0.09 8.82 19.18
C VAL A 106 -0.57 7.73 18.34
N GLU A 107 -1.33 6.84 18.99
CA GLU A 107 -2.03 5.72 18.34
C GLU A 107 -3.42 6.18 17.90
N ASP A 108 -3.48 6.97 16.85
CA ASP A 108 -4.70 7.58 16.31
C ASP A 108 -5.11 7.09 14.91
N GLY A 109 -4.25 6.28 14.27
CA GLY A 109 -4.47 5.81 12.91
C GLY A 109 -4.34 6.91 11.85
N ILE A 110 -3.80 8.07 12.21
CA ILE A 110 -3.62 9.20 11.30
C ILE A 110 -2.16 9.30 10.86
N TRP A 111 -1.95 9.39 9.56
CA TRP A 111 -0.63 9.60 8.99
C TRP A 111 -0.20 11.06 9.18
N GLY A 112 0.72 11.30 10.07
CA GLY A 112 1.30 12.61 10.34
C GLY A 112 2.83 12.62 10.21
N PRO A 113 3.48 13.79 10.39
CA PRO A 113 4.94 13.91 10.27
C PRO A 113 5.72 13.01 11.22
N ALA A 114 5.22 12.80 12.45
CA ALA A 114 5.85 11.91 13.42
C ALA A 114 5.80 10.45 12.96
N THR A 115 4.66 10.00 12.42
CA THR A 115 4.49 8.66 11.87
C THR A 115 5.39 8.46 10.64
N ALA A 116 5.43 9.43 9.74
CA ALA A 116 6.32 9.39 8.57
C ALA A 116 7.80 9.28 8.98
N ALA A 117 8.25 10.09 9.94
CA ALA A 117 9.61 10.04 10.44
C ALA A 117 9.94 8.70 11.14
N ALA A 118 8.98 8.08 11.81
CA ALA A 118 9.13 6.76 12.41
C ALA A 118 9.27 5.67 11.33
N VAL A 119 8.50 5.74 10.24
CA VAL A 119 8.62 4.81 9.12
C VAL A 119 10.03 4.91 8.49
N GLU A 120 10.56 6.11 8.29
CA GLU A 120 11.91 6.31 7.75
C GLU A 120 13.00 5.69 8.64
N ARG A 121 12.80 5.69 9.96
CA ARG A 121 13.73 5.11 10.92
C ARG A 121 13.52 3.62 11.19
N SER A 122 12.46 3.05 10.64
CA SER A 122 12.14 1.63 10.83
C SER A 122 13.17 0.73 10.12
N PRO A 123 13.51 -0.43 10.71
CA PRO A 123 14.47 -1.34 10.10
C PRO A 123 13.93 -1.92 8.80
N ALA A 124 14.74 -1.92 7.75
CA ALA A 124 14.35 -2.43 6.43
C ALA A 124 13.94 -3.92 6.45
N ALA A 125 14.49 -4.69 7.39
CA ALA A 125 14.13 -6.10 7.59
C ALA A 125 12.86 -6.32 8.42
N GLY A 126 12.19 -5.22 8.85
CA GLY A 126 11.07 -5.27 9.77
C GLY A 126 11.50 -5.34 11.23
N PHE A 127 10.54 -5.17 12.14
CA PHE A 127 10.79 -5.30 13.57
C PHE A 127 10.93 -6.77 13.96
N PRO A 128 11.78 -7.10 14.97
CA PRO A 128 11.93 -8.47 15.42
C PRO A 128 10.62 -8.99 16.02
N VAL A 129 10.25 -10.22 15.65
CA VAL A 129 9.10 -10.90 16.26
C VAL A 129 9.48 -11.31 17.67
N LYS A 130 8.67 -10.92 18.64
CA LYS A 130 8.84 -11.41 20.01
C LYS A 130 8.52 -12.90 20.05
N ALA A 131 9.48 -13.64 20.58
CA ALA A 131 9.32 -15.08 20.77
C ALA A 131 8.28 -15.40 21.86
#